data_bf7fcb9d2592ac62401476065ec818f0
#
_entry.id   bf7fcb9d2592ac62401476065ec818f0
#
_cell.length_a   1.000
_cell.length_b   1.000
_cell.length_c   1.000
_cell.angle_alpha   90.00
_cell.angle_beta   90.00
_cell.angle_gamma   90.00
#
_symmetry.space_group_name_H-M   'P 1'
#
loop_
_entity.id
_entity.type
_entity.pdbx_description
1 polymer ?
#
loop_
_entity_poly.entity_id
_entity_poly.type
_entity_poly.pdbx_seq_one_letter_code
_entity_poly.pdbx_strand_id
1 'polypeptide(L)'
;IYGYIVAEESMVLQGSVNPNFRPKIVCWPDADLAGDTTSSRSTSGSWIEIQTGIHCFPVSWSSKRQTSTSCHTCEAETVALATCLRQQAIPIQELLARLTGEDIHVHVMEDNSACISAINKGYSLAMRYLKRTQKIDLGFLHEVLSSDNYHLEKADTKIHKGDFFTKPLNIPAFREALNRIGIIRA
;
A
#
# COMPACT_ATOMS: atom_id res chain seq x y z
N ILE A 1 -1.77 -22.34 8.70
CA ILE A 1 -0.63 -21.64 8.05
C ILE A 1 0.51 -22.64 7.80
N TYR A 2 1.05 -23.33 8.84
CA TYR A 2 2.18 -24.24 8.66
C TYR A 2 1.91 -25.35 7.62
N GLY A 3 0.74 -25.99 7.67
CA GLY A 3 0.36 -27.01 6.68
C GLY A 3 0.27 -26.47 5.25
N TYR A 4 -0.15 -25.21 5.08
CA TYR A 4 -0.16 -24.56 3.77
C TYR A 4 1.27 -24.33 3.26
N ILE A 5 2.17 -23.81 4.11
CA ILE A 5 3.56 -23.55 3.72
C ILE A 5 4.25 -24.85 3.29
N VAL A 6 4.05 -25.96 4.03
CA VAL A 6 4.61 -27.26 3.67
C VAL A 6 4.02 -27.81 2.36
N ALA A 7 2.71 -27.61 2.13
CA ALA A 7 2.05 -28.07 0.91
C ALA A 7 2.41 -27.26 -0.35
N GLU A 8 2.86 -26.01 -0.16
CA GLU A 8 3.14 -25.06 -1.25
C GLU A 8 4.63 -24.64 -1.26
N GLU A 9 5.54 -25.53 -0.87
CA GLU A 9 6.99 -25.26 -0.83
C GLU A 9 7.62 -24.90 -2.17
N SER A 10 6.93 -25.26 -3.30
CA SER A 10 7.34 -24.88 -4.66
C SER A 10 6.93 -23.45 -5.07
N MET A 11 6.22 -22.71 -4.21
CA MET A 11 5.81 -21.35 -4.51
C MET A 11 6.98 -20.37 -4.30
N VAL A 12 7.23 -19.54 -5.31
CA VAL A 12 8.28 -18.53 -5.29
C VAL A 12 7.71 -17.15 -5.62
N LEU A 13 8.25 -16.12 -4.98
CA LEU A 13 7.99 -14.74 -5.33
C LEU A 13 8.96 -14.34 -6.44
N GLN A 14 8.43 -14.02 -7.62
CA GLN A 14 9.22 -13.63 -8.77
C GLN A 14 9.04 -12.14 -9.07
N GLY A 15 10.17 -11.48 -9.33
CA GLY A 15 10.21 -10.13 -9.84
C GLY A 15 11.22 -9.98 -10.96
N SER A 16 11.05 -8.96 -11.78
CA SER A 16 11.98 -8.62 -12.84
C SER A 16 12.11 -7.10 -12.97
N VAL A 17 13.28 -6.66 -13.43
CA VAL A 17 13.55 -5.26 -13.78
C VAL A 17 14.13 -5.19 -15.19
N ASN A 18 13.86 -4.10 -15.88
CA ASN A 18 14.49 -3.82 -17.19
C ASN A 18 15.37 -2.55 -17.04
N PRO A 19 16.69 -2.67 -17.17
CA PRO A 19 17.62 -1.55 -16.97
C PRO A 19 17.50 -0.43 -18.01
N ASN A 20 16.77 -0.66 -19.10
CA ASN A 20 16.54 0.36 -20.14
C ASN A 20 15.42 1.34 -19.79
N PHE A 21 14.71 1.13 -18.69
CA PHE A 21 13.63 2.02 -18.23
C PHE A 21 13.96 2.61 -16.86
N ARG A 22 13.61 3.89 -16.68
CA ARG A 22 13.74 4.53 -15.37
C ARG A 22 12.86 3.80 -14.34
N PRO A 23 13.39 3.51 -13.16
CA PRO A 23 12.61 2.90 -12.10
C PRO A 23 11.65 3.91 -11.48
N LYS A 24 10.48 3.43 -11.12
CA LYS A 24 9.52 4.12 -10.26
C LYS A 24 9.05 3.19 -9.16
N ILE A 25 8.63 3.75 -8.04
CA ILE A 25 8.03 3.01 -6.94
C ILE A 25 6.51 3.05 -7.11
N VAL A 26 5.85 1.92 -6.96
CA VAL A 26 4.39 1.83 -6.93
C VAL A 26 3.96 1.22 -5.62
N CYS A 27 3.11 1.96 -4.90
CA CYS A 27 2.59 1.61 -3.58
C CYS A 27 1.09 1.33 -3.66
N TRP A 28 0.65 0.27 -3.00
CA TRP A 28 -0.74 -0.17 -2.93
C TRP A 28 -1.16 -0.26 -1.46
N PRO A 29 -1.43 0.86 -0.77
CA PRO A 29 -1.99 0.85 0.57
C PRO A 29 -3.45 0.41 0.54
N ASP A 30 -3.91 -0.31 1.56
CA ASP A 30 -5.30 -0.72 1.73
C ASP A 30 -5.64 -0.85 3.21
N ALA A 31 -6.92 -0.77 3.56
CA ALA A 31 -7.38 -1.03 4.90
C ALA A 31 -8.69 -1.82 4.93
N ASP A 32 -8.75 -2.83 5.80
CA ASP A 32 -9.99 -3.50 6.16
C ASP A 32 -10.56 -2.86 7.43
N LEU A 33 -11.66 -2.08 7.28
CA LEU A 33 -12.30 -1.38 8.38
C LEU A 33 -12.87 -2.38 9.40
N ALA A 34 -12.43 -2.27 10.66
CA ALA A 34 -12.92 -3.07 11.78
C ALA A 34 -12.83 -4.59 11.54
N GLY A 35 -11.87 -5.05 10.73
CA GLY A 35 -11.70 -6.47 10.38
C GLY A 35 -11.37 -7.36 11.57
N ASP A 36 -10.81 -6.82 12.65
CA ASP A 36 -10.65 -7.56 13.91
C ASP A 36 -11.95 -7.51 14.74
N THR A 37 -12.70 -8.59 14.70
CA THR A 37 -14.00 -8.73 15.40
C THR A 37 -13.89 -8.60 16.93
N THR A 38 -12.70 -8.79 17.49
CA THR A 38 -12.48 -8.72 18.96
C THR A 38 -12.26 -7.30 19.44
N SER A 39 -11.49 -6.50 18.70
CA SER A 39 -11.12 -5.14 19.11
C SER A 39 -11.72 -4.05 18.22
N SER A 40 -12.46 -4.40 17.18
CA SER A 40 -12.97 -3.49 16.14
C SER A 40 -11.89 -2.62 15.50
N ARG A 41 -10.63 -3.07 15.54
CA ARG A 41 -9.52 -2.37 14.90
C ARG A 41 -9.41 -2.78 13.45
N SER A 42 -9.04 -1.82 12.63
CA SER A 42 -8.76 -2.02 11.22
C SER A 42 -7.40 -2.69 11.01
N THR A 43 -7.25 -3.37 9.88
CA THR A 43 -5.95 -3.88 9.41
C THR A 43 -5.46 -3.00 8.27
N SER A 44 -4.25 -2.47 8.38
CA SER A 44 -3.57 -1.82 7.28
C SER A 44 -2.72 -2.82 6.52
N GLY A 45 -2.87 -2.83 5.21
CA GLY A 45 -2.06 -3.58 4.27
C GLY A 45 -1.26 -2.65 3.37
N SER A 46 -0.16 -3.16 2.85
CA SER A 46 0.59 -2.47 1.81
C SER A 46 1.37 -3.45 0.95
N TRP A 47 1.47 -3.13 -0.31
CA TRP A 47 2.38 -3.76 -1.26
C TRP A 47 3.17 -2.69 -1.96
N ILE A 48 4.48 -2.87 -2.06
CA ILE A 48 5.38 -1.91 -2.75
C ILE A 48 6.27 -2.67 -3.71
N GLU A 49 6.35 -2.15 -4.92
CA GLU A 49 7.18 -2.69 -5.98
C GLU A 49 7.93 -1.59 -6.73
N ILE A 50 9.09 -1.94 -7.26
CA ILE A 50 9.80 -1.14 -8.25
C ILE A 50 9.29 -1.55 -9.63
N GLN A 51 8.85 -0.59 -10.43
CA GLN A 51 8.44 -0.82 -11.81
C GLN A 51 9.43 -0.19 -12.80
N THR A 52 9.76 -0.95 -13.85
CA THR A 52 10.58 -0.53 -15.00
C THR A 52 9.86 -0.95 -16.29
N GLY A 53 9.10 -0.01 -16.89
CA GLY A 53 8.19 -0.33 -17.98
C GLY A 53 7.07 -1.27 -17.52
N ILE A 54 7.00 -2.47 -18.12
CA ILE A 54 6.02 -3.52 -17.76
C ILE A 54 6.54 -4.49 -16.68
N HIS A 55 7.81 -4.37 -16.30
CA HIS A 55 8.45 -5.24 -15.31
C HIS A 55 8.22 -4.72 -13.91
N CYS A 56 7.95 -5.64 -12.98
CA CYS A 56 7.70 -5.34 -11.57
C CYS A 56 8.65 -6.16 -10.69
N PHE A 57 9.23 -5.52 -9.69
CA PHE A 57 10.06 -6.17 -8.67
C PHE A 57 9.52 -5.85 -7.27
N PRO A 58 9.00 -6.84 -6.54
CA PRO A 58 8.51 -6.66 -5.18
C PRO A 58 9.64 -6.27 -4.23
N VAL A 59 9.44 -5.24 -3.40
CA VAL A 59 10.47 -4.77 -2.47
C VAL A 59 10.02 -4.70 -1.01
N SER A 60 8.73 -4.49 -0.77
CA SER A 60 8.21 -4.42 0.60
C SER A 60 6.71 -4.71 0.64
N TRP A 61 6.27 -5.31 1.74
CA TRP A 61 4.86 -5.54 2.04
C TRP A 61 4.61 -5.52 3.53
N SER A 62 3.37 -5.28 3.92
CA SER A 62 2.97 -5.26 5.32
C SER A 62 1.51 -5.67 5.48
N SER A 63 1.22 -6.36 6.56
CA SER A 63 -0.14 -6.59 7.07
C SER A 63 -0.10 -6.34 8.56
N LYS A 64 -0.74 -5.27 9.04
CA LYS A 64 -0.60 -4.84 10.43
C LYS A 64 -1.89 -4.27 10.97
N ARG A 65 -2.31 -4.72 12.15
CA ARG A 65 -3.45 -4.15 12.85
C ARG A 65 -3.15 -2.71 13.28
N GLN A 66 -4.10 -1.79 13.03
CA GLN A 66 -4.00 -0.40 13.46
C GLN A 66 -4.01 -0.27 14.98
N THR A 67 -3.33 0.72 15.51
CA THR A 67 -3.19 0.92 16.96
C THR A 67 -4.45 1.48 17.61
N SER A 68 -5.26 2.22 16.86
CA SER A 68 -6.53 2.80 17.28
C SER A 68 -7.65 2.36 16.35
N THR A 69 -8.89 2.40 16.82
CA THR A 69 -10.08 2.16 15.98
C THR A 69 -10.30 3.35 15.06
N SER A 70 -10.69 3.06 13.82
CA SER A 70 -11.13 4.04 12.84
C SER A 70 -12.66 4.09 12.80
N CYS A 71 -13.22 5.29 12.68
CA CYS A 71 -14.68 5.49 12.71
C CYS A 71 -15.34 5.19 11.37
N HIS A 72 -14.59 5.24 10.27
CA HIS A 72 -15.09 5.00 8.91
C HIS A 72 -13.94 4.60 7.96
N THR A 73 -14.31 4.03 6.81
CA THR A 73 -13.35 3.47 5.83
C THR A 73 -12.31 4.50 5.39
N CYS A 74 -12.72 5.73 5.06
CA CYS A 74 -11.78 6.78 4.65
C CYS A 74 -10.70 7.07 5.72
N GLU A 75 -11.03 6.99 7.01
CA GLU A 75 -10.04 7.14 8.08
C GLU A 75 -9.07 5.95 8.08
N ALA A 76 -9.58 4.72 8.01
CA ALA A 76 -8.76 3.52 7.99
C ALA A 76 -7.79 3.52 6.81
N GLU A 77 -8.27 3.90 5.61
CA GLU A 77 -7.46 4.04 4.39
C GLU A 77 -6.39 5.13 4.54
N THR A 78 -6.77 6.29 5.09
CA THR A 78 -5.79 7.37 5.35
C THR A 78 -4.68 6.90 6.29
N VAL A 79 -5.01 6.08 7.30
CA VAL A 79 -4.03 5.50 8.23
C VAL A 79 -3.11 4.51 7.51
N ALA A 80 -3.65 3.65 6.66
CA ALA A 80 -2.89 2.69 5.87
C ALA A 80 -1.92 3.41 4.91
N LEU A 81 -2.43 4.39 4.16
CA LEU A 81 -1.64 5.19 3.21
C LEU A 81 -0.52 5.96 3.92
N ALA A 82 -0.82 6.65 5.02
CA ALA A 82 0.19 7.38 5.79
C ALA A 82 1.28 6.46 6.36
N THR A 83 0.89 5.27 6.80
CA THR A 83 1.82 4.26 7.32
C THR A 83 2.71 3.72 6.20
N CYS A 84 2.14 3.38 5.06
CA CYS A 84 2.85 2.93 3.87
C CYS A 84 3.88 3.96 3.41
N LEU A 85 3.48 5.23 3.26
CA LEU A 85 4.39 6.30 2.86
C LEU A 85 5.54 6.48 3.84
N ARG A 86 5.24 6.70 5.13
CA ARG A 86 6.24 7.06 6.13
C ARG A 86 7.20 5.94 6.48
N GLN A 87 6.72 4.70 6.55
CA GLN A 87 7.52 3.57 7.01
C GLN A 87 8.20 2.79 5.88
N GLN A 88 7.72 2.93 4.65
CA GLN A 88 8.19 2.11 3.53
C GLN A 88 8.55 2.95 2.29
N ALA A 89 7.60 3.67 1.68
CA ALA A 89 7.80 4.29 0.38
C ALA A 89 8.88 5.38 0.39
N ILE A 90 8.84 6.30 1.35
CA ILE A 90 9.83 7.38 1.48
C ILE A 90 11.25 6.82 1.71
N PRO A 91 11.49 5.91 2.68
CA PRO A 91 12.80 5.31 2.86
C PRO A 91 13.32 4.54 1.63
N ILE A 92 12.42 3.82 0.92
CA ILE A 92 12.80 3.08 -0.30
C ILE A 92 13.13 4.07 -1.42
N GLN A 93 12.37 5.15 -1.58
CA GLN A 93 12.65 6.20 -2.56
C GLN A 93 14.03 6.83 -2.33
N GLU A 94 14.34 7.22 -1.10
CA GLU A 94 15.64 7.80 -0.75
C GLU A 94 16.79 6.83 -1.02
N LEU A 95 16.62 5.55 -0.66
CA LEU A 95 17.61 4.52 -0.92
C LEU A 95 17.84 4.33 -2.42
N LEU A 96 16.75 4.19 -3.19
CA LEU A 96 16.81 3.95 -4.63
C LEU A 96 17.41 5.15 -5.36
N ALA A 97 17.04 6.38 -4.99
CA ALA A 97 17.62 7.61 -5.54
C ALA A 97 19.14 7.69 -5.28
N ARG A 98 19.62 7.31 -4.10
CA ARG A 98 21.05 7.26 -3.79
C ARG A 98 21.79 6.18 -4.59
N LEU A 99 21.16 5.04 -4.83
CA LEU A 99 21.76 3.93 -5.58
C LEU A 99 21.85 4.20 -7.09
N THR A 100 20.84 4.88 -7.65
CA THR A 100 20.76 5.13 -9.09
C THR A 100 21.29 6.51 -9.49
N GLY A 101 21.33 7.47 -8.57
CA GLY A 101 21.60 8.88 -8.86
C GLY A 101 20.46 9.58 -9.60
N GLU A 102 19.27 8.99 -9.63
CA GLU A 102 18.10 9.52 -10.36
C GLU A 102 17.00 9.98 -9.41
N ASP A 103 16.16 10.91 -9.88
CA ASP A 103 14.91 11.26 -9.19
C ASP A 103 13.90 10.12 -9.36
N ILE A 104 13.48 9.54 -8.24
CA ILE A 104 12.56 8.41 -8.22
C ILE A 104 11.15 8.89 -7.95
N HIS A 105 10.25 8.60 -8.87
CA HIS A 105 8.82 8.89 -8.71
C HIS A 105 8.12 7.80 -7.91
N VAL A 106 7.17 8.22 -7.06
CA VAL A 106 6.35 7.33 -6.22
C VAL A 106 4.89 7.47 -6.65
N HIS A 107 4.32 6.38 -7.13
CA HIS A 107 2.91 6.28 -7.48
C HIS A 107 2.16 5.58 -6.34
N VAL A 108 1.18 6.24 -5.77
CA VAL A 108 0.33 5.72 -4.69
C VAL A 108 -1.03 5.39 -5.27
N MET A 109 -1.33 4.12 -5.30
CA MET A 109 -2.54 3.54 -5.89
C MET A 109 -3.60 3.38 -4.80
N GLU A 110 -4.54 4.30 -4.71
CA GLU A 110 -5.59 4.34 -3.69
C GLU A 110 -6.95 4.09 -4.33
N ASP A 111 -7.75 3.16 -3.80
CA ASP A 111 -9.05 2.84 -4.37
C ASP A 111 -10.23 3.61 -3.70
N ASN A 112 -9.99 4.27 -2.57
CA ASN A 112 -11.00 5.05 -1.86
C ASN A 112 -11.02 6.52 -2.33
N SER A 113 -12.02 6.89 -3.11
CA SER A 113 -12.15 8.26 -3.62
C SER A 113 -12.34 9.32 -2.53
N ALA A 114 -12.92 8.96 -1.38
CA ALA A 114 -13.06 9.90 -0.26
C ALA A 114 -11.72 10.16 0.42
N CYS A 115 -10.86 9.14 0.52
CA CYS A 115 -9.48 9.25 0.99
C CYS A 115 -8.69 10.19 0.07
N ILE A 116 -8.70 9.94 -1.23
CA ILE A 116 -8.03 10.80 -2.24
C ILE A 116 -8.51 12.25 -2.12
N SER A 117 -9.84 12.46 -2.01
CA SER A 117 -10.40 13.81 -1.90
C SER A 117 -9.96 14.52 -0.62
N ALA A 118 -9.90 13.83 0.52
CA ALA A 118 -9.46 14.41 1.79
C ALA A 118 -7.97 14.80 1.76
N ILE A 119 -7.14 13.95 1.19
CA ILE A 119 -5.71 14.19 1.03
C ILE A 119 -5.46 15.37 0.08
N ASN A 120 -6.12 15.41 -1.08
CA ASN A 120 -5.97 16.51 -2.03
C ASN A 120 -6.41 17.86 -1.47
N LYS A 121 -7.34 17.88 -0.51
CA LYS A 121 -7.74 19.10 0.22
C LYS A 121 -6.79 19.47 1.36
N GLY A 122 -6.00 18.53 1.85
CA GLY A 122 -5.16 18.69 3.02
C GLY A 122 -5.91 18.76 4.35
N TYR A 123 -7.23 18.65 4.34
CA TYR A 123 -8.06 18.63 5.55
C TYR A 123 -9.38 17.87 5.37
N SER A 124 -9.95 17.43 6.49
CA SER A 124 -11.29 16.85 6.55
C SER A 124 -11.94 17.16 7.89
N LEU A 125 -13.14 17.73 7.87
CA LEU A 125 -13.90 17.98 9.11
C LEU A 125 -14.28 16.68 9.82
N ALA A 126 -14.59 15.63 9.07
CA ALA A 126 -14.89 14.31 9.62
C ALA A 126 -13.68 13.65 10.30
N MET A 127 -12.46 13.98 9.87
CA MET A 127 -11.21 13.43 10.38
C MET A 127 -10.34 14.44 11.15
N ARG A 128 -10.94 15.54 11.64
CA ARG A 128 -10.21 16.59 12.38
C ARG A 128 -9.46 16.11 13.63
N TYR A 129 -9.85 14.97 14.17
CA TYR A 129 -9.22 14.34 15.34
C TYR A 129 -8.05 13.39 14.99
N LEU A 130 -7.85 13.08 13.70
CA LEU A 130 -6.87 12.09 13.22
C LEU A 130 -5.45 12.36 13.72
N LYS A 131 -5.03 13.61 13.74
CA LYS A 131 -3.73 14.03 14.28
C LYS A 131 -3.55 13.66 15.76
N ARG A 132 -4.62 13.75 16.56
CA ARG A 132 -4.59 13.43 17.99
C ARG A 132 -4.65 11.92 18.24
N THR A 133 -5.51 11.20 17.56
CA THR A 133 -5.80 9.78 17.78
C THR A 133 -4.81 8.85 17.09
N GLN A 134 -4.49 9.13 15.82
CA GLN A 134 -3.67 8.28 14.95
C GLN A 134 -2.27 8.85 14.69
N LYS A 135 -1.98 10.08 15.18
CA LYS A 135 -0.71 10.79 14.92
C LYS A 135 -0.45 11.03 13.41
N ILE A 136 -1.52 11.23 12.66
CA ILE A 136 -1.50 11.49 11.22
C ILE A 136 -2.01 12.90 10.95
N ASP A 137 -1.28 13.62 10.12
CA ASP A 137 -1.61 14.98 9.69
C ASP A 137 -1.96 14.95 8.19
N LEU A 138 -3.20 15.31 7.84
CA LEU A 138 -3.64 15.41 6.45
C LEU A 138 -2.90 16.49 5.68
N GLY A 139 -2.52 17.60 6.34
CA GLY A 139 -1.71 18.65 5.73
C GLY A 139 -0.33 18.14 5.29
N PHE A 140 0.32 17.32 6.14
CA PHE A 140 1.56 16.64 5.78
C PHE A 140 1.39 15.70 4.58
N LEU A 141 0.33 14.88 4.56
CA LEU A 141 0.06 13.99 3.43
C LEU A 141 -0.18 14.78 2.15
N HIS A 142 -0.92 15.88 2.23
CA HIS A 142 -1.16 16.78 1.11
C HIS A 142 0.16 17.38 0.59
N GLU A 143 1.01 17.90 1.47
CA GLU A 143 2.30 18.48 1.11
C GLU A 143 3.20 17.46 0.37
N VAL A 144 3.36 16.26 0.95
CA VAL A 144 4.17 15.19 0.34
C VAL A 144 3.60 14.78 -1.01
N LEU A 145 2.30 14.47 -1.09
CA LEU A 145 1.66 13.95 -2.29
C LEU A 145 1.38 15.01 -3.36
N SER A 146 1.60 16.30 -3.06
CA SER A 146 1.55 17.40 -4.03
C SER A 146 2.93 17.75 -4.60
N SER A 147 4.00 17.13 -4.13
CA SER A 147 5.34 17.34 -4.68
C SER A 147 5.51 16.59 -6.02
N ASP A 148 6.40 17.11 -6.88
CA ASP A 148 6.56 16.65 -8.27
C ASP A 148 6.87 15.15 -8.41
N ASN A 149 7.52 14.57 -7.40
CA ASN A 149 7.92 13.15 -7.42
C ASN A 149 6.84 12.20 -6.89
N TYR A 150 5.68 12.69 -6.46
CA TYR A 150 4.60 11.86 -5.92
C TYR A 150 3.32 11.98 -6.74
N HIS A 151 2.68 10.84 -6.99
CA HIS A 151 1.46 10.76 -7.78
C HIS A 151 0.42 9.94 -7.01
N LEU A 152 -0.66 10.59 -6.56
CA LEU A 152 -1.79 9.91 -5.93
C LEU A 152 -2.83 9.60 -7.00
N GLU A 153 -3.01 8.31 -7.30
CA GLU A 153 -3.83 7.83 -8.41
C GLU A 153 -4.99 6.96 -7.91
N LYS A 154 -6.14 7.10 -8.58
CA LYS A 154 -7.28 6.22 -8.33
C LYS A 154 -7.01 4.85 -8.91
N ALA A 155 -6.99 3.82 -8.05
CA ALA A 155 -6.91 2.43 -8.46
C ALA A 155 -8.29 1.80 -8.67
N ASP A 156 -8.36 0.77 -9.52
CA ASP A 156 -9.52 -0.13 -9.57
C ASP A 156 -9.36 -1.18 -8.44
N THR A 157 -10.37 -1.26 -7.58
CA THR A 157 -10.42 -2.23 -6.46
C THR A 157 -10.20 -3.68 -6.94
N LYS A 158 -10.65 -4.02 -8.14
CA LYS A 158 -10.49 -5.39 -8.69
C LYS A 158 -9.04 -5.80 -8.89
N ILE A 159 -8.14 -4.86 -9.10
CA ILE A 159 -6.70 -5.13 -9.33
C ILE A 159 -5.83 -4.65 -8.17
N HIS A 160 -6.43 -4.19 -7.08
CA HIS A 160 -5.70 -3.62 -5.95
C HIS A 160 -4.86 -4.67 -5.22
N LYS A 161 -3.56 -4.48 -5.22
CA LYS A 161 -2.61 -5.45 -4.63
C LYS A 161 -2.62 -5.44 -3.10
N GLY A 162 -3.03 -4.33 -2.49
CA GLY A 162 -3.13 -4.16 -1.03
C GLY A 162 -4.16 -5.07 -0.38
N ASP A 163 -5.27 -5.38 -1.06
CA ASP A 163 -6.37 -6.24 -0.57
C ASP A 163 -5.89 -7.60 -0.04
N PHE A 164 -4.85 -8.15 -0.64
CA PHE A 164 -4.26 -9.42 -0.21
C PHE A 164 -3.74 -9.39 1.24
N PHE A 165 -3.38 -8.21 1.73
CA PHE A 165 -2.76 -8.02 3.04
C PHE A 165 -3.74 -7.56 4.12
N THR A 166 -5.00 -7.32 3.77
CA THR A 166 -6.00 -6.76 4.69
C THR A 166 -7.20 -7.67 4.90
N LYS A 167 -7.61 -8.44 3.88
CA LYS A 167 -8.88 -9.17 3.85
C LYS A 167 -8.68 -10.67 3.78
N PRO A 168 -9.50 -11.48 4.49
CA PRO A 168 -9.55 -12.91 4.26
C PRO A 168 -10.19 -13.16 2.89
N LEU A 169 -9.41 -13.74 1.98
CA LEU A 169 -9.86 -14.06 0.62
C LEU A 169 -10.35 -15.50 0.54
N ASN A 170 -11.39 -15.76 -0.26
CA ASN A 170 -11.74 -17.12 -0.64
C ASN A 170 -10.67 -17.72 -1.57
N ILE A 171 -10.67 -19.04 -1.74
CA ILE A 171 -9.60 -19.74 -2.49
C ILE A 171 -9.41 -19.21 -3.91
N PRO A 172 -10.45 -19.00 -4.74
CA PRO A 172 -10.25 -18.42 -6.08
C PRO A 172 -9.61 -17.03 -6.05
N ALA A 173 -10.13 -16.11 -5.23
CA ALA A 173 -9.60 -14.76 -5.10
C ALA A 173 -8.17 -14.75 -4.55
N PHE A 174 -7.87 -15.65 -3.60
CA PHE A 174 -6.52 -15.82 -3.05
C PHE A 174 -5.51 -16.24 -4.13
N ARG A 175 -5.86 -17.23 -4.97
CA ARG A 175 -5.01 -17.66 -6.08
C ARG A 175 -4.78 -16.56 -7.12
N GLU A 176 -5.81 -15.81 -7.45
CA GLU A 176 -5.68 -14.65 -8.34
C GLU A 176 -4.77 -13.57 -7.74
N ALA A 177 -4.93 -13.29 -6.45
CA ALA A 177 -4.08 -12.34 -5.73
C ALA A 177 -2.60 -12.78 -5.70
N LEU A 178 -2.31 -14.07 -5.48
CA LEU A 178 -0.95 -14.62 -5.56
C LEU A 178 -0.30 -14.34 -6.93
N ASN A 179 -1.02 -14.64 -8.03
CA ASN A 179 -0.51 -14.35 -9.36
C ASN A 179 -0.27 -12.86 -9.59
N ARG A 180 -1.16 -12.01 -9.08
CA ARG A 180 -1.08 -10.54 -9.20
C ARG A 180 0.16 -9.95 -8.51
N ILE A 181 0.57 -10.53 -7.38
CA ILE A 181 1.78 -10.12 -6.67
C ILE A 181 3.04 -10.86 -7.12
N GLY A 182 2.95 -11.72 -8.14
CA GLY A 182 4.10 -12.41 -8.71
C GLY A 182 4.51 -13.68 -7.94
N ILE A 183 3.61 -14.30 -7.18
CA ILE A 183 3.85 -15.62 -6.59
C ILE A 183 3.41 -16.69 -7.57
N ILE A 184 4.39 -17.48 -8.01
CA ILE A 184 4.21 -18.54 -9.01
C ILE A 184 4.73 -19.89 -8.48
N ARG A 185 4.34 -20.98 -9.12
CA ARG A 185 5.00 -22.27 -8.89
C ARG A 185 6.32 -22.33 -9.66
N ALA A 186 7.38 -22.72 -8.97
CA ALA A 186 8.69 -22.99 -9.57
C ALA A 186 8.69 -24.29 -10.36
#